data_1d3dd2693ee2bd3eb93b26b97b54aac7
#
_entry.id   1d3dd2693ee2bd3eb93b26b97b54aac7
#
_cell.length_a   1.000
_cell.length_b   1.000
_cell.length_c   1.000
_cell.angle_alpha   90.00
_cell.angle_beta   90.00
_cell.angle_gamma   90.00
#
_symmetry.space_group_name_H-M   'P 1'
#
loop_
_entity.id
_entity.type
_entity.pdbx_description
1 polymer ?
#
loop_
_entity_poly.entity_id
_entity_poly.type
_entity_poly.pdbx_seq_one_letter_code
_entity_poly.pdbx_strand_id
1 'polypeptide(L)'
;MNIERNYWKLIYLWIKYKSYHLVHDNKDHTEIWLANHQTKKVAIFQYGASSTQDVRFIKERIDEHHSDITQFLNFTPKQYNVFILTDKGFAHENLDSHHSHKYRFKILREKADVDRVTSSLGLRLASRFEDKKTKSHYRKQALNINPIEKHMLKFAPITYSLIAINVFIWLIMFLVLDRFSDFKLLDVGGLVHFNFVHGEWYRLITSMFLHFNFEHLLMNMLSLFIFGKIVESIVGHWRMLVIYLFAGLFGNFASLSFNTHTVSAGASGAIFGLIGAIFTFMYLSKTFNRKLIGQLLIVLVILIGISIFIPNINIVAHLGGFIGGVLITLMGYYFKHNRTGFWIVLIITLVLFLAAQIRIYTIQEKNIYNHIISSE
;
A
#
# COMPACT_ATOMS: atom_id res chain seq x y z
N MET A 1 25.55 -18.80 18.61
CA MET A 1 24.59 -17.95 17.82
C MET A 1 25.22 -16.58 17.60
N ASN A 2 25.17 -16.01 16.40
CA ASN A 2 25.59 -14.60 16.24
C ASN A 2 24.44 -13.69 16.67
N ILE A 3 24.43 -13.28 17.94
CA ILE A 3 23.35 -12.53 18.59
C ILE A 3 23.13 -11.17 17.90
N GLU A 4 24.20 -10.50 17.54
CA GLU A 4 24.11 -9.20 16.88
C GLU A 4 23.51 -9.30 15.48
N ARG A 5 23.78 -10.38 14.74
CA ARG A 5 23.14 -10.64 13.44
C ARG A 5 21.63 -10.87 13.64
N ASN A 6 21.23 -11.62 14.66
CA ASN A 6 19.83 -11.90 14.96
C ASN A 6 19.09 -10.66 15.46
N TYR A 7 19.76 -9.77 16.19
CA TYR A 7 19.24 -8.47 16.57
C TYR A 7 18.81 -7.67 15.34
N TRP A 8 19.73 -7.46 14.41
CA TRP A 8 19.43 -6.73 13.17
C TRP A 8 18.43 -7.45 12.27
N LYS A 9 18.47 -8.79 12.23
CA LYS A 9 17.50 -9.59 11.49
C LYS A 9 16.09 -9.40 12.02
N LEU A 10 15.87 -9.43 13.33
CA LEU A 10 14.55 -9.22 13.93
C LEU A 10 14.03 -7.81 13.66
N ILE A 11 14.84 -6.76 13.84
CA ILE A 11 14.47 -5.39 13.52
C ILE A 11 14.02 -5.27 12.06
N TYR A 12 14.82 -5.83 11.12
CA TYR A 12 14.51 -5.88 9.71
C TYR A 12 13.19 -6.59 9.41
N LEU A 13 12.94 -7.76 10.04
CA LEU A 13 11.70 -8.52 9.87
C LEU A 13 10.47 -7.74 10.37
N TRP A 14 10.60 -7.02 11.50
CA TRP A 14 9.53 -6.18 12.03
C TRP A 14 9.20 -5.03 11.09
N ILE A 15 10.21 -4.38 10.53
CA ILE A 15 10.03 -3.28 9.56
C ILE A 15 9.37 -3.81 8.29
N LYS A 16 9.90 -4.91 7.73
CA LYS A 16 9.48 -5.43 6.42
C LYS A 16 8.12 -6.11 6.43
N TYR A 17 7.88 -6.97 7.44
CA TYR A 17 6.72 -7.89 7.43
C TYR A 17 5.63 -7.55 8.45
N LYS A 18 5.93 -6.72 9.45
CA LYS A 18 4.95 -6.31 10.48
C LYS A 18 4.58 -4.83 10.43
N SER A 19 4.95 -4.13 9.38
CA SER A 19 4.63 -2.71 9.15
C SER A 19 5.07 -1.77 10.28
N TYR A 20 6.14 -2.13 11.00
CA TYR A 20 6.78 -1.21 11.92
C TYR A 20 7.71 -0.26 11.18
N HIS A 21 7.97 0.91 11.77
CA HIS A 21 8.95 1.88 11.29
C HIS A 21 9.84 2.33 12.42
N LEU A 22 11.08 2.71 12.09
CA LEU A 22 12.07 3.20 13.03
C LEU A 22 11.61 4.55 13.60
N VAL A 23 11.61 4.65 14.94
CA VAL A 23 11.22 5.83 15.69
C VAL A 23 12.41 6.43 16.44
N HIS A 24 13.19 5.57 17.08
CA HIS A 24 14.36 5.98 17.85
C HIS A 24 15.47 4.96 17.67
N ASP A 25 16.70 5.49 17.63
CA ASP A 25 17.94 4.75 17.54
C ASP A 25 18.98 5.45 18.39
N ASN A 26 19.54 4.79 19.40
CA ASN A 26 20.60 5.36 20.22
C ASN A 26 21.94 5.37 19.46
N LYS A 27 22.91 6.17 19.92
CA LYS A 27 24.20 6.38 19.24
C LYS A 27 24.94 5.07 18.95
N ASP A 28 24.85 4.10 19.85
CA ASP A 28 25.57 2.83 19.78
C ASP A 28 24.75 1.73 19.09
N HIS A 29 23.54 2.03 18.63
CA HIS A 29 22.59 1.09 18.03
C HIS A 29 22.26 -0.13 18.91
N THR A 30 22.40 0.02 20.22
CA THR A 30 22.06 -1.04 21.20
C THR A 30 20.61 -1.00 21.64
N GLU A 31 19.93 0.12 21.42
CA GLU A 31 18.53 0.29 21.69
C GLU A 31 17.82 0.91 20.49
N ILE A 32 16.87 0.16 19.93
CA ILE A 32 16.10 0.60 18.76
C ILE A 32 14.61 0.47 19.06
N TRP A 33 13.87 1.55 18.80
CA TRP A 33 12.43 1.61 18.94
C TRP A 33 11.75 1.62 17.60
N LEU A 34 10.79 0.75 17.44
CA LEU A 34 9.93 0.66 16.27
C LEU A 34 8.48 0.90 16.69
N ALA A 35 7.72 1.62 15.88
CA ALA A 35 6.30 1.85 16.11
C ALA A 35 5.46 1.34 14.95
N ASN A 36 4.26 0.83 15.25
CA ASN A 36 3.25 0.47 14.28
C ASN A 36 2.00 1.31 14.53
N HIS A 37 1.74 2.30 13.64
CA HIS A 37 0.61 3.22 13.75
C HIS A 37 -0.75 2.54 13.58
N GLN A 38 -0.82 1.44 12.80
CA GLN A 38 -2.09 0.75 12.55
C GLN A 38 -2.57 -0.02 13.79
N THR A 39 -1.65 -0.73 14.45
CA THR A 39 -1.96 -1.52 15.65
C THR A 39 -1.76 -0.76 16.95
N LYS A 40 -1.18 0.46 16.88
CA LYS A 40 -0.80 1.30 18.02
C LYS A 40 0.11 0.56 19.01
N LYS A 41 1.08 -0.20 18.50
CA LYS A 41 2.07 -0.96 19.27
C LYS A 41 3.46 -0.42 19.05
N VAL A 42 4.28 -0.52 20.11
CA VAL A 42 5.72 -0.20 20.08
C VAL A 42 6.51 -1.48 20.30
N ALA A 43 7.59 -1.66 19.55
CA ALA A 43 8.56 -2.73 19.74
C ALA A 43 9.92 -2.11 20.05
N ILE A 44 10.50 -2.49 21.19
CA ILE A 44 11.80 -2.02 21.65
C ILE A 44 12.76 -3.20 21.56
N PHE A 45 13.87 -3.00 20.85
CA PHE A 45 14.93 -3.99 20.72
C PHE A 45 16.14 -3.49 21.49
N GLN A 46 16.55 -4.26 22.50
CA GLN A 46 17.71 -4.00 23.31
C GLN A 46 18.78 -5.07 23.08
N TYR A 47 20.00 -4.64 22.80
CA TYR A 47 21.17 -5.51 22.65
C TYR A 47 22.10 -5.39 23.84
N GLY A 48 22.55 -6.52 24.39
CA GLY A 48 23.62 -6.57 25.39
C GLY A 48 23.23 -6.24 26.82
N ALA A 49 21.93 -6.20 27.17
CA ALA A 49 21.49 -6.08 28.57
C ALA A 49 22.03 -7.23 29.43
N SER A 50 22.47 -6.93 30.63
CA SER A 50 23.23 -7.84 31.49
C SER A 50 22.50 -8.26 32.78
N SER A 51 21.42 -7.58 33.17
CA SER A 51 20.74 -7.78 34.43
C SER A 51 19.24 -7.53 34.38
N THR A 52 18.50 -8.04 35.38
CA THR A 52 17.08 -7.70 35.60
C THR A 52 16.87 -6.22 35.92
N GLN A 53 17.88 -5.54 36.46
CA GLN A 53 17.84 -4.11 36.71
C GLN A 53 17.74 -3.32 35.40
N ASP A 54 18.46 -3.75 34.35
CA ASP A 54 18.37 -3.11 33.01
C ASP A 54 16.93 -3.18 32.48
N VAL A 55 16.24 -4.28 32.74
CA VAL A 55 14.84 -4.48 32.31
C VAL A 55 13.88 -3.57 33.09
N ARG A 56 14.07 -3.46 34.42
CA ARG A 56 13.28 -2.55 35.26
C ARG A 56 13.47 -1.11 34.84
N PHE A 57 14.70 -0.71 34.59
CA PHE A 57 15.04 0.63 34.13
C PHE A 57 14.36 1.01 32.79
N ILE A 58 14.30 0.07 31.85
CA ILE A 58 13.56 0.29 30.59
C ILE A 58 12.07 0.57 30.86
N LYS A 59 11.46 -0.19 31.77
CA LYS A 59 10.04 -0.02 32.13
C LYS A 59 9.79 1.33 32.80
N GLU A 60 10.58 1.66 33.83
CA GLU A 60 10.50 2.93 34.57
C GLU A 60 10.62 4.13 33.63
N ARG A 61 11.62 4.12 32.75
CA ARG A 61 11.83 5.17 31.75
C ARG A 61 10.64 5.31 30.78
N ILE A 62 10.00 4.21 30.36
CA ILE A 62 8.80 4.26 29.52
C ILE A 62 7.63 4.86 30.29
N ASP A 63 7.46 4.50 31.58
CA ASP A 63 6.37 5.00 32.41
C ASP A 63 6.53 6.49 32.72
N GLU A 64 7.75 6.94 33.04
CA GLU A 64 8.08 8.35 33.30
C GLU A 64 7.84 9.24 32.07
N HIS A 65 8.24 8.77 30.88
CA HIS A 65 8.13 9.55 29.64
C HIS A 65 6.94 9.16 28.77
N HIS A 66 5.92 8.51 29.35
CA HIS A 66 4.79 8.01 28.55
C HIS A 66 4.01 9.10 27.81
N SER A 67 3.86 10.30 28.42
CA SER A 67 3.24 11.46 27.79
C SER A 67 4.02 11.94 26.57
N ASP A 68 5.34 12.06 26.71
CA ASP A 68 6.24 12.54 25.66
C ASP A 68 6.30 11.55 24.49
N ILE A 69 6.33 10.24 24.81
CA ILE A 69 6.27 9.16 23.81
C ILE A 69 4.95 9.23 23.05
N THR A 70 3.83 9.44 23.74
CA THR A 70 2.49 9.56 23.13
C THR A 70 2.41 10.77 22.21
N GLN A 71 2.92 11.91 22.63
CA GLN A 71 2.97 13.14 21.82
C GLN A 71 3.86 12.95 20.59
N PHE A 72 5.05 12.39 20.77
CA PHE A 72 6.01 12.15 19.70
C PHE A 72 5.47 11.15 18.64
N LEU A 73 4.79 10.10 19.07
CA LEU A 73 4.19 9.08 18.20
C LEU A 73 2.89 9.52 17.54
N ASN A 74 2.24 10.59 18.02
CA ASN A 74 0.88 10.99 17.66
C ASN A 74 -0.19 9.90 17.90
N PHE A 75 0.06 8.98 18.81
CA PHE A 75 -0.91 8.00 19.31
C PHE A 75 -0.49 7.45 20.66
N THR A 76 -1.47 7.05 21.49
CA THR A 76 -1.20 6.36 22.74
C THR A 76 -0.89 4.87 22.48
N PRO A 77 0.30 4.38 22.85
CA PRO A 77 0.66 2.98 22.67
C PRO A 77 -0.25 2.05 23.48
N LYS A 78 -0.87 1.08 22.81
CA LYS A 78 -1.68 0.05 23.47
C LYS A 78 -0.80 -1.02 24.15
N GLN A 79 0.40 -1.25 23.61
CA GLN A 79 1.30 -2.29 24.07
C GLN A 79 2.75 -2.00 23.69
N TYR A 80 3.64 -2.22 24.64
CA TYR A 80 5.10 -2.23 24.44
C TYR A 80 5.59 -3.67 24.42
N ASN A 81 6.26 -4.08 23.35
CA ASN A 81 6.92 -5.37 23.23
C ASN A 81 8.42 -5.15 23.32
N VAL A 82 9.04 -5.56 24.40
CA VAL A 82 10.47 -5.39 24.65
C VAL A 82 11.20 -6.69 24.38
N PHE A 83 12.10 -6.66 23.39
CA PHE A 83 12.93 -7.79 22.98
C PHE A 83 14.36 -7.55 23.43
N ILE A 84 14.87 -8.36 24.34
CA ILE A 84 16.22 -8.25 24.88
C ILE A 84 17.06 -9.38 24.32
N LEU A 85 18.08 -9.03 23.52
CA LEU A 85 19.01 -9.99 22.96
C LEU A 85 20.34 -9.94 23.73
N THR A 86 20.65 -11.04 24.42
CA THR A 86 21.85 -11.13 25.26
C THR A 86 22.42 -12.55 25.27
N ASP A 87 23.74 -12.65 25.43
CA ASP A 87 24.46 -13.91 25.69
C ASP A 87 24.68 -14.17 27.18
N LYS A 88 24.38 -13.18 28.01
CA LYS A 88 24.57 -13.26 29.46
C LYS A 88 23.39 -13.97 30.12
N GLY A 89 23.69 -14.82 31.13
CA GLY A 89 22.68 -15.46 31.95
C GLY A 89 22.02 -14.42 32.85
N PHE A 90 20.70 -14.22 32.74
CA PHE A 90 19.92 -13.56 33.78
C PHE A 90 19.58 -14.60 34.84
N ALA A 91 19.68 -14.26 36.13
CA ALA A 91 18.97 -15.02 37.17
C ALA A 91 17.47 -14.95 36.85
N HIS A 92 16.78 -16.09 36.91
CA HIS A 92 15.34 -16.20 36.73
C HIS A 92 14.60 -15.57 37.92
N GLU A 93 14.72 -14.29 38.12
CA GLU A 93 13.73 -13.57 38.91
C GLU A 93 12.51 -13.36 38.03
N ASN A 94 11.32 -13.65 38.57
CA ASN A 94 10.03 -13.59 37.88
C ASN A 94 9.80 -12.30 37.10
N LEU A 95 10.27 -12.25 35.87
CA LEU A 95 9.89 -11.19 34.90
C LEU A 95 8.38 -11.26 34.60
N ASP A 96 7.73 -12.40 34.89
CA ASP A 96 6.28 -12.58 34.77
C ASP A 96 5.48 -11.66 35.71
N SER A 97 6.01 -11.25 36.85
CA SER A 97 5.40 -10.24 37.73
C SER A 97 5.33 -8.83 37.09
N HIS A 98 6.09 -8.58 36.01
CA HIS A 98 6.11 -7.35 35.28
C HIS A 98 5.29 -7.39 34.00
N HIS A 99 4.65 -8.53 33.67
CA HIS A 99 3.69 -8.63 32.59
C HIS A 99 2.38 -7.93 32.99
N SER A 100 2.21 -6.71 32.51
CA SER A 100 0.91 -6.04 32.48
C SER A 100 0.34 -6.13 31.06
N HIS A 101 -0.95 -5.86 30.87
CA HIS A 101 -1.53 -5.76 29.53
C HIS A 101 -0.78 -4.76 28.65
N LYS A 102 -0.02 -3.82 29.23
CA LYS A 102 0.74 -2.77 28.55
C LYS A 102 2.14 -3.22 28.13
N TYR A 103 2.80 -4.15 28.86
CA TYR A 103 4.18 -4.56 28.63
C TYR A 103 4.29 -6.06 28.35
N ARG A 104 5.16 -6.42 27.40
CA ARG A 104 5.56 -7.81 27.14
C ARG A 104 7.07 -7.87 26.95
N PHE A 105 7.76 -8.46 27.89
CA PHE A 105 9.21 -8.68 27.84
C PHE A 105 9.52 -10.07 27.28
N LYS A 106 10.52 -10.14 26.39
CA LYS A 106 11.04 -11.39 25.83
C LYS A 106 12.55 -11.35 25.79
N ILE A 107 13.18 -12.24 26.52
CA ILE A 107 14.64 -12.42 26.51
C ILE A 107 14.96 -13.49 25.49
N LEU A 108 15.88 -13.18 24.58
CA LEU A 108 16.27 -14.02 23.45
C LEU A 108 17.75 -14.34 23.57
N ARG A 109 18.06 -15.57 24.00
CA ARG A 109 19.43 -16.07 24.24
C ARG A 109 19.85 -17.04 23.15
N GLU A 110 18.93 -17.90 22.75
CA GLU A 110 19.18 -18.99 21.84
C GLU A 110 18.40 -18.84 20.53
N LYS A 111 18.78 -19.63 19.54
CA LYS A 111 18.06 -19.66 18.26
C LYS A 111 16.59 -20.07 18.45
N ALA A 112 16.33 -20.98 19.39
CA ALA A 112 14.97 -21.42 19.72
C ALA A 112 14.06 -20.25 20.19
N ASP A 113 14.60 -19.29 20.94
CA ASP A 113 13.84 -18.11 21.40
C ASP A 113 13.48 -17.19 20.23
N VAL A 114 14.43 -16.99 19.30
CA VAL A 114 14.18 -16.23 18.07
C VAL A 114 13.10 -16.92 17.21
N ASP A 115 13.16 -18.26 17.10
CA ASP A 115 12.17 -19.05 16.38
C ASP A 115 10.78 -18.97 17.01
N ARG A 116 10.70 -18.93 18.36
CA ARG A 116 9.42 -18.71 19.09
C ARG A 116 8.83 -17.33 18.81
N VAL A 117 9.65 -16.29 18.76
CA VAL A 117 9.19 -14.92 18.47
C VAL A 117 8.73 -14.79 17.00
N THR A 118 9.30 -15.57 16.11
CA THR A 118 8.94 -15.64 14.69
C THR A 118 7.98 -16.79 14.35
N SER A 119 7.28 -17.38 15.32
CA SER A 119 6.49 -18.61 15.19
C SER A 119 5.24 -18.48 14.30
N SER A 120 4.70 -17.28 14.05
CA SER A 120 3.59 -17.12 13.11
C SER A 120 4.00 -17.59 11.72
N LEU A 121 3.13 -18.35 11.01
CA LEU A 121 3.44 -19.00 9.74
C LEU A 121 4.12 -18.07 8.74
N GLY A 122 3.56 -16.88 8.51
CA GLY A 122 4.11 -15.89 7.59
C GLY A 122 5.49 -15.37 8.00
N LEU A 123 5.70 -15.08 9.29
CA LEU A 123 6.98 -14.58 9.78
C LEU A 123 8.05 -15.67 9.82
N ARG A 124 7.65 -16.91 10.06
CA ARG A 124 8.55 -18.09 10.04
C ARG A 124 9.06 -18.36 8.62
N LEU A 125 8.18 -18.33 7.63
CA LEU A 125 8.57 -18.42 6.23
C LEU A 125 9.47 -17.26 5.83
N ALA A 126 9.08 -16.03 6.15
CA ALA A 126 9.89 -14.84 5.89
C ALA A 126 11.27 -14.94 6.53
N SER A 127 11.36 -15.38 7.79
CA SER A 127 12.64 -15.57 8.49
C SER A 127 13.56 -16.57 7.78
N ARG A 128 12.99 -17.66 7.22
CA ARG A 128 13.77 -18.67 6.45
C ARG A 128 14.26 -18.10 5.12
N PHE A 129 13.41 -17.40 4.37
CA PHE A 129 13.80 -16.76 3.10
C PHE A 129 14.90 -15.70 3.30
N GLU A 130 14.84 -14.97 4.40
CA GLU A 130 15.81 -13.91 4.71
C GLU A 130 17.09 -14.46 5.38
N ASP A 131 17.19 -15.73 5.73
CA ASP A 131 18.27 -16.25 6.59
C ASP A 131 19.67 -16.23 5.95
N LYS A 132 19.76 -16.15 4.63
CA LYS A 132 21.05 -16.14 3.90
C LYS A 132 21.77 -14.77 3.91
N LYS A 133 21.15 -13.72 4.46
CA LYS A 133 21.68 -12.35 4.40
C LYS A 133 22.63 -12.04 5.57
N THR A 134 23.53 -11.06 5.34
CA THR A 134 24.55 -10.64 6.32
C THR A 134 23.97 -9.67 7.33
N LYS A 135 24.65 -9.51 8.49
CA LYS A 135 24.38 -8.46 9.49
C LYS A 135 24.36 -7.07 8.86
N SER A 136 25.37 -6.77 8.03
CA SER A 136 25.48 -5.47 7.36
C SER A 136 24.28 -5.19 6.45
N HIS A 137 23.77 -6.18 5.74
CA HIS A 137 22.56 -6.03 4.93
C HIS A 137 21.33 -5.66 5.78
N TYR A 138 21.07 -6.39 6.87
CA TYR A 138 19.93 -6.10 7.75
C TYR A 138 20.03 -4.70 8.36
N ARG A 139 21.23 -4.33 8.88
CA ARG A 139 21.47 -3.01 9.46
C ARG A 139 21.25 -1.90 8.44
N LYS A 140 21.85 -2.01 7.25
CA LYS A 140 21.69 -1.00 6.18
C LYS A 140 20.21 -0.80 5.81
N GLN A 141 19.46 -1.88 5.69
CA GLN A 141 18.05 -1.80 5.34
C GLN A 141 17.18 -1.25 6.48
N ALA A 142 17.47 -1.61 7.73
CA ALA A 142 16.72 -1.13 8.89
C ALA A 142 16.94 0.39 9.14
N LEU A 143 18.14 0.88 8.89
CA LEU A 143 18.53 2.28 9.07
C LEU A 143 18.38 3.15 7.82
N ASN A 144 17.79 2.60 6.76
CA ASN A 144 17.65 3.30 5.49
C ASN A 144 16.77 4.55 5.64
N ILE A 145 17.33 5.70 5.25
CA ILE A 145 16.71 7.03 5.36
C ILE A 145 15.95 7.41 4.07
N ASN A 146 16.17 6.70 2.96
CA ASN A 146 15.49 7.03 1.69
C ASN A 146 13.98 6.72 1.81
N PRO A 147 13.10 7.74 1.65
CA PRO A 147 11.66 7.56 1.83
C PRO A 147 11.06 6.47 0.93
N ILE A 148 11.43 6.42 -0.35
CA ILE A 148 10.93 5.41 -1.28
C ILE A 148 11.44 4.02 -0.88
N GLU A 149 12.74 3.86 -0.66
CA GLU A 149 13.32 2.56 -0.27
C GLU A 149 12.72 2.04 1.04
N LYS A 150 12.41 2.92 2.00
CA LYS A 150 11.71 2.55 3.23
C LYS A 150 10.33 1.95 2.98
N HIS A 151 9.56 2.50 2.05
CA HIS A 151 8.27 1.94 1.63
C HIS A 151 8.46 0.66 0.80
N MET A 152 9.47 0.62 -0.07
CA MET A 152 9.79 -0.55 -0.89
C MET A 152 10.30 -1.74 -0.08
N LEU A 153 10.84 -1.51 1.12
CA LEU A 153 11.26 -2.58 2.02
C LEU A 153 10.08 -3.38 2.58
N LYS A 154 8.93 -2.74 2.81
CA LYS A 154 7.76 -3.39 3.41
C LYS A 154 7.16 -4.46 2.50
N PHE A 155 6.69 -5.56 3.11
CA PHE A 155 5.96 -6.60 2.40
C PHE A 155 4.56 -6.11 2.05
N ALA A 156 4.17 -6.24 0.80
CA ALA A 156 2.93 -5.69 0.24
C ALA A 156 2.13 -6.80 -0.48
N PRO A 157 1.43 -7.68 0.26
CA PRO A 157 0.79 -8.86 -0.30
C PRO A 157 -0.31 -8.52 -1.31
N ILE A 158 -1.11 -7.48 -1.10
CA ILE A 158 -2.18 -7.10 -2.04
C ILE A 158 -1.57 -6.61 -3.35
N THR A 159 -0.54 -5.77 -3.30
CA THR A 159 0.17 -5.32 -4.50
C THR A 159 0.71 -6.51 -5.30
N TYR A 160 1.35 -7.47 -4.64
CA TYR A 160 1.87 -8.67 -5.33
C TYR A 160 0.76 -9.55 -5.88
N SER A 161 -0.35 -9.70 -5.16
CA SER A 161 -1.51 -10.47 -5.64
C SER A 161 -2.14 -9.82 -6.87
N LEU A 162 -2.31 -8.49 -6.88
CA LEU A 162 -2.83 -7.76 -8.04
C LEU A 162 -1.91 -7.90 -9.25
N ILE A 163 -0.58 -7.79 -9.06
CA ILE A 163 0.39 -8.03 -10.14
C ILE A 163 0.25 -9.46 -10.67
N ALA A 164 0.23 -10.46 -9.78
CA ALA A 164 0.11 -11.87 -10.17
C ALA A 164 -1.20 -12.14 -10.94
N ILE A 165 -2.33 -11.56 -10.52
CA ILE A 165 -3.63 -11.70 -11.21
C ILE A 165 -3.55 -11.08 -12.61
N ASN A 166 -3.03 -9.86 -12.76
CA ASN A 166 -2.91 -9.21 -14.06
C ASN A 166 -2.00 -10.00 -15.02
N VAL A 167 -0.84 -10.46 -14.53
CA VAL A 167 0.07 -11.29 -15.34
C VAL A 167 -0.58 -12.61 -15.72
N PHE A 168 -1.29 -13.27 -14.79
CA PHE A 168 -1.98 -14.53 -15.04
C PHE A 168 -3.08 -14.38 -16.09
N ILE A 169 -3.92 -13.35 -15.98
CA ILE A 169 -4.98 -13.06 -16.97
C ILE A 169 -4.35 -12.78 -18.34
N TRP A 170 -3.28 -11.99 -18.38
CA TRP A 170 -2.58 -11.69 -19.64
C TRP A 170 -1.98 -12.95 -20.28
N LEU A 171 -1.40 -13.84 -19.48
CA LEU A 171 -0.89 -15.13 -19.98
C LEU A 171 -2.01 -15.99 -20.55
N ILE A 172 -3.17 -16.07 -19.91
CA ILE A 172 -4.34 -16.78 -20.47
C ILE A 172 -4.75 -16.13 -21.79
N MET A 173 -4.86 -14.81 -21.85
CA MET A 173 -5.20 -14.11 -23.10
C MET A 173 -4.17 -14.40 -24.20
N PHE A 174 -2.87 -14.39 -23.87
CA PHE A 174 -1.80 -14.69 -24.81
C PHE A 174 -1.88 -16.12 -25.36
N LEU A 175 -2.30 -17.10 -24.56
CA LEU A 175 -2.44 -18.49 -24.97
C LEU A 175 -3.74 -18.79 -25.73
N VAL A 176 -4.82 -18.02 -25.47
CA VAL A 176 -6.15 -18.28 -26.02
C VAL A 176 -6.48 -17.41 -27.24
N LEU A 177 -5.94 -16.17 -27.27
CA LEU A 177 -6.18 -15.21 -28.35
C LEU A 177 -5.07 -15.31 -29.38
N ASP A 178 -5.42 -15.52 -30.65
CA ASP A 178 -4.43 -15.57 -31.76
C ASP A 178 -3.72 -14.23 -31.96
N ARG A 179 -4.40 -13.13 -31.69
CA ARG A 179 -3.86 -11.75 -31.78
C ARG A 179 -4.55 -10.85 -30.76
N PHE A 180 -3.78 -9.93 -30.17
CA PHE A 180 -4.34 -8.84 -29.38
C PHE A 180 -4.91 -7.76 -30.30
N SER A 181 -6.22 -7.59 -30.31
CA SER A 181 -6.93 -6.52 -31.02
C SER A 181 -8.05 -5.99 -30.15
N ASP A 182 -8.57 -4.81 -30.47
CA ASP A 182 -9.68 -4.19 -29.72
C ASP A 182 -10.91 -5.10 -29.70
N PHE A 183 -11.22 -5.80 -30.81
CA PHE A 183 -12.33 -6.76 -30.88
C PHE A 183 -12.12 -7.93 -29.95
N LYS A 184 -10.91 -8.51 -29.92
CA LYS A 184 -10.60 -9.62 -29.02
C LYS A 184 -10.66 -9.22 -27.55
N LEU A 185 -10.22 -7.99 -27.23
CA LEU A 185 -10.35 -7.44 -25.87
C LEU A 185 -11.81 -7.23 -25.48
N LEU A 186 -12.70 -6.85 -26.42
CA LEU A 186 -14.14 -6.77 -26.18
C LEU A 186 -14.74 -8.14 -25.85
N ASP A 187 -14.34 -9.19 -26.58
CA ASP A 187 -14.84 -10.56 -26.36
C ASP A 187 -14.52 -11.05 -24.94
N VAL A 188 -13.35 -10.68 -24.39
CA VAL A 188 -12.92 -11.13 -23.06
C VAL A 188 -13.26 -10.16 -21.91
N GLY A 189 -14.02 -9.08 -22.18
CA GLY A 189 -14.52 -8.19 -21.14
C GLY A 189 -13.93 -6.78 -21.11
N GLY A 190 -13.32 -6.31 -22.21
CA GLY A 190 -12.93 -4.91 -22.41
C GLY A 190 -14.14 -3.97 -22.33
N LEU A 191 -13.92 -2.76 -21.82
CA LEU A 191 -14.99 -1.79 -21.58
C LEU A 191 -15.19 -0.89 -22.77
N VAL A 192 -16.42 -0.82 -23.28
CA VAL A 192 -16.85 0.17 -24.26
C VAL A 192 -18.26 0.67 -23.90
N HIS A 193 -18.57 1.87 -24.30
CA HIS A 193 -19.84 2.54 -23.97
C HIS A 193 -21.06 1.70 -24.38
N PHE A 194 -21.07 1.18 -25.63
CA PHE A 194 -22.17 0.38 -26.16
C PHE A 194 -22.52 -0.81 -25.26
N ASN A 195 -21.55 -1.65 -24.92
CA ASN A 195 -21.78 -2.83 -24.10
C ASN A 195 -22.27 -2.49 -22.69
N PHE A 196 -21.73 -1.41 -22.10
CA PHE A 196 -22.12 -0.96 -20.76
C PHE A 196 -23.61 -0.56 -20.72
N VAL A 197 -24.08 0.24 -21.66
CA VAL A 197 -25.48 0.70 -21.69
C VAL A 197 -26.47 -0.44 -22.01
N HIS A 198 -26.00 -1.54 -22.62
CA HIS A 198 -26.76 -2.76 -22.88
C HIS A 198 -26.67 -3.78 -21.75
N GLY A 199 -26.16 -3.40 -20.56
CA GLY A 199 -26.22 -4.18 -19.34
C GLY A 199 -24.97 -5.00 -19.01
N GLU A 200 -23.88 -4.90 -19.77
CA GLU A 200 -22.64 -5.63 -19.48
C GLU A 200 -21.77 -4.88 -18.44
N TRP A 201 -22.34 -4.60 -17.27
CA TRP A 201 -21.71 -3.79 -16.22
C TRP A 201 -20.46 -4.44 -15.60
N TYR A 202 -20.34 -5.77 -15.68
CA TYR A 202 -19.16 -6.49 -15.21
C TYR A 202 -17.87 -6.00 -15.87
N ARG A 203 -17.95 -5.40 -17.06
CA ARG A 203 -16.82 -4.82 -17.79
C ARG A 203 -16.14 -3.65 -17.07
N LEU A 204 -16.86 -2.99 -16.16
CA LEU A 204 -16.24 -1.99 -15.27
C LEU A 204 -15.10 -2.58 -14.42
N ILE A 205 -15.19 -3.87 -14.08
CA ILE A 205 -14.19 -4.56 -13.28
C ILE A 205 -13.24 -5.35 -14.18
N THR A 206 -13.75 -6.14 -15.13
CA THR A 206 -12.90 -7.01 -15.95
C THR A 206 -11.89 -6.21 -16.76
N SER A 207 -12.29 -5.07 -17.32
CA SER A 207 -11.40 -4.19 -18.09
C SER A 207 -10.17 -3.72 -17.32
N MET A 208 -10.26 -3.60 -15.98
CA MET A 208 -9.14 -3.18 -15.14
C MET A 208 -7.99 -4.19 -15.10
N PHE A 209 -8.22 -5.43 -15.56
CA PHE A 209 -7.25 -6.53 -15.55
C PHE A 209 -6.79 -6.96 -16.94
N LEU A 210 -7.35 -6.38 -17.99
CA LEU A 210 -7.00 -6.67 -19.39
C LEU A 210 -5.94 -5.69 -19.89
N HIS A 211 -5.07 -6.13 -20.81
CA HIS A 211 -4.01 -5.29 -21.38
C HIS A 211 -3.87 -5.52 -22.87
N PHE A 212 -3.70 -4.42 -23.62
CA PHE A 212 -3.62 -4.44 -25.09
C PHE A 212 -2.40 -5.18 -25.64
N ASN A 213 -1.25 -5.06 -24.95
CA ASN A 213 0.02 -5.67 -25.36
C ASN A 213 0.94 -5.86 -24.14
N PHE A 214 2.10 -6.46 -24.37
CA PHE A 214 3.09 -6.71 -23.32
C PHE A 214 3.66 -5.42 -22.71
N GLU A 215 3.93 -4.41 -23.52
CA GLU A 215 4.48 -3.13 -23.07
C GLU A 215 3.49 -2.42 -22.12
N HIS A 216 2.20 -2.45 -22.47
CA HIS A 216 1.14 -1.89 -21.62
C HIS A 216 1.04 -2.64 -20.29
N LEU A 217 1.06 -3.98 -20.29
CA LEU A 217 1.12 -4.77 -19.07
C LEU A 217 2.35 -4.43 -18.24
N LEU A 218 3.54 -4.43 -18.84
CA LEU A 218 4.80 -4.19 -18.15
C LEU A 218 4.81 -2.84 -17.45
N MET A 219 4.38 -1.77 -18.14
CA MET A 219 4.33 -0.43 -17.57
C MET A 219 3.32 -0.31 -16.43
N ASN A 220 2.15 -0.95 -16.55
CA ASN A 220 1.18 -1.03 -15.47
C ASN A 220 1.73 -1.79 -14.27
N MET A 221 2.39 -2.93 -14.46
CA MET A 221 2.93 -3.75 -13.36
C MET A 221 4.09 -3.05 -12.65
N LEU A 222 4.99 -2.37 -13.37
CA LEU A 222 6.04 -1.55 -12.77
C LEU A 222 5.46 -0.39 -11.94
N SER A 223 4.45 0.29 -12.49
CA SER A 223 3.76 1.38 -11.79
C SER A 223 3.02 0.87 -10.55
N LEU A 224 2.29 -0.24 -10.68
CA LEU A 224 1.60 -0.88 -9.56
C LEU A 224 2.57 -1.35 -8.47
N PHE A 225 3.73 -1.89 -8.86
CA PHE A 225 4.78 -2.29 -7.93
C PHE A 225 5.27 -1.09 -7.11
N ILE A 226 5.49 0.07 -7.72
CA ILE A 226 5.98 1.27 -7.02
C ILE A 226 4.86 1.89 -6.18
N PHE A 227 3.80 2.34 -6.83
CA PHE A 227 2.74 3.13 -6.16
C PHE A 227 1.88 2.25 -5.24
N GLY A 228 1.62 1.01 -5.63
CA GLY A 228 0.90 0.03 -4.81
C GLY A 228 1.63 -0.25 -3.50
N LYS A 229 2.93 -0.53 -3.54
CA LYS A 229 3.72 -0.75 -2.33
C LYS A 229 3.77 0.48 -1.43
N ILE A 230 3.90 1.67 -1.99
CA ILE A 230 3.90 2.91 -1.19
C ILE A 230 2.56 3.05 -0.47
N VAL A 231 1.43 2.99 -1.20
CA VAL A 231 0.09 3.13 -0.61
C VAL A 231 -0.17 2.01 0.41
N GLU A 232 0.08 0.74 0.04
CA GLU A 232 -0.16 -0.39 0.93
C GLU A 232 0.65 -0.30 2.22
N SER A 233 1.89 0.22 2.15
CA SER A 233 2.74 0.44 3.32
C SER A 233 2.23 1.55 4.24
N ILE A 234 1.48 2.52 3.72
CA ILE A 234 0.91 3.67 4.46
C ILE A 234 -0.43 3.28 5.09
N VAL A 235 -1.35 2.75 4.28
CA VAL A 235 -2.75 2.55 4.72
C VAL A 235 -3.06 1.13 5.16
N GLY A 236 -2.21 0.17 4.81
CA GLY A 236 -2.42 -1.27 5.03
C GLY A 236 -3.18 -1.94 3.87
N HIS A 237 -3.23 -3.27 3.93
CA HIS A 237 -3.62 -4.14 2.84
C HIS A 237 -5.04 -3.87 2.30
N TRP A 238 -6.07 -3.99 3.14
CA TRP A 238 -7.46 -3.87 2.73
C TRP A 238 -7.85 -2.47 2.24
N ARG A 239 -7.29 -1.43 2.86
CA ARG A 239 -7.58 -0.06 2.44
C ARG A 239 -6.96 0.25 1.08
N MET A 240 -5.76 -0.26 0.81
CA MET A 240 -5.13 -0.15 -0.50
C MET A 240 -6.00 -0.81 -1.59
N LEU A 241 -6.53 -2.02 -1.34
CA LEU A 241 -7.42 -2.70 -2.28
C LEU A 241 -8.70 -1.88 -2.55
N VAL A 242 -9.30 -1.32 -1.50
CA VAL A 242 -10.50 -0.46 -1.65
C VAL A 242 -10.17 0.78 -2.49
N ILE A 243 -9.03 1.45 -2.24
CA ILE A 243 -8.60 2.61 -3.03
C ILE A 243 -8.40 2.21 -4.50
N TYR A 244 -7.71 1.10 -4.76
CA TYR A 244 -7.44 0.60 -6.10
C TYR A 244 -8.73 0.33 -6.88
N LEU A 245 -9.63 -0.47 -6.31
CA LEU A 245 -10.89 -0.84 -6.97
C LEU A 245 -11.80 0.38 -7.18
N PHE A 246 -11.99 1.21 -6.15
CA PHE A 246 -12.84 2.38 -6.25
C PHE A 246 -12.30 3.37 -7.30
N ALA A 247 -11.00 3.64 -7.30
CA ALA A 247 -10.39 4.54 -8.25
C ALA A 247 -10.47 4.01 -9.70
N GLY A 248 -10.27 2.71 -9.89
CA GLY A 248 -10.42 2.09 -11.20
C GLY A 248 -11.85 2.17 -11.72
N LEU A 249 -12.85 1.88 -10.89
CA LEU A 249 -14.27 2.07 -11.22
C LEU A 249 -14.58 3.52 -11.58
N PHE A 250 -14.10 4.47 -10.78
CA PHE A 250 -14.32 5.90 -11.03
C PHE A 250 -13.66 6.37 -12.33
N GLY A 251 -12.46 5.86 -12.63
CA GLY A 251 -11.78 6.07 -13.91
C GLY A 251 -12.58 5.51 -15.11
N ASN A 252 -13.13 4.30 -14.95
CA ASN A 252 -13.96 3.68 -15.99
C ASN A 252 -15.28 4.43 -16.22
N PHE A 253 -15.94 4.94 -15.18
CA PHE A 253 -17.10 5.83 -15.34
C PHE A 253 -16.75 7.13 -16.03
N ALA A 254 -15.62 7.75 -15.70
CA ALA A 254 -15.12 8.91 -16.41
C ALA A 254 -14.87 8.60 -17.89
N SER A 255 -14.20 7.47 -18.17
CA SER A 255 -13.98 7.01 -19.55
C SER A 255 -15.26 6.89 -20.34
N LEU A 256 -16.27 6.17 -19.83
CA LEU A 256 -17.56 5.98 -20.49
C LEU A 256 -18.29 7.30 -20.75
N SER A 257 -18.10 8.30 -19.89
CA SER A 257 -18.75 9.62 -20.03
C SER A 257 -18.20 10.47 -21.19
N PHE A 258 -16.98 10.18 -21.68
CA PHE A 258 -16.30 11.00 -22.67
C PHE A 258 -15.83 10.22 -23.90
N ASN A 259 -15.63 8.90 -23.78
CA ASN A 259 -15.13 8.04 -24.86
C ASN A 259 -16.19 6.99 -25.21
N THR A 260 -16.84 7.17 -26.35
CA THR A 260 -17.96 6.30 -26.77
C THR A 260 -17.51 5.15 -27.68
N HIS A 261 -16.43 5.32 -28.42
CA HIS A 261 -16.03 4.39 -29.48
C HIS A 261 -14.72 3.63 -29.22
N THR A 262 -13.99 3.98 -28.14
CA THR A 262 -12.71 3.34 -27.82
C THR A 262 -12.87 2.27 -26.75
N VAL A 263 -12.26 1.12 -26.99
CA VAL A 263 -12.15 0.08 -25.96
C VAL A 263 -11.22 0.56 -24.86
N SER A 264 -11.68 0.48 -23.62
CA SER A 264 -10.88 0.79 -22.44
C SER A 264 -10.47 -0.52 -21.75
N ALA A 265 -9.16 -0.67 -21.52
CA ALA A 265 -8.57 -1.79 -20.81
C ALA A 265 -7.28 -1.33 -20.12
N GLY A 266 -7.00 -1.91 -18.96
CA GLY A 266 -5.77 -1.65 -18.20
C GLY A 266 -6.00 -1.27 -16.75
N ALA A 267 -5.01 -1.58 -15.91
CA ALA A 267 -4.98 -1.23 -14.50
C ALA A 267 -4.70 0.27 -14.25
N SER A 268 -4.40 1.03 -15.30
CA SER A 268 -3.84 2.39 -15.20
C SER A 268 -4.76 3.38 -14.48
N GLY A 269 -6.08 3.34 -14.70
CA GLY A 269 -7.02 4.19 -13.96
C GLY A 269 -6.92 3.99 -12.45
N ALA A 270 -6.87 2.74 -11.99
CA ALA A 270 -6.69 2.40 -10.58
C ALA A 270 -5.30 2.83 -10.05
N ILE A 271 -4.24 2.69 -10.85
CA ILE A 271 -2.88 3.10 -10.49
C ILE A 271 -2.80 4.64 -10.35
N PHE A 272 -3.42 5.40 -11.25
CA PHE A 272 -3.53 6.85 -11.08
C PHE A 272 -4.30 7.23 -9.81
N GLY A 273 -5.27 6.42 -9.41
CA GLY A 273 -5.94 6.57 -8.13
C GLY A 273 -5.01 6.34 -6.93
N LEU A 274 -4.09 5.39 -7.00
CA LEU A 274 -3.07 5.22 -5.96
C LEU A 274 -2.15 6.44 -5.87
N ILE A 275 -1.81 7.07 -7.00
CA ILE A 275 -1.06 8.32 -7.03
C ILE A 275 -1.87 9.44 -6.36
N GLY A 276 -3.16 9.59 -6.69
CA GLY A 276 -4.07 10.53 -6.05
C GLY A 276 -4.14 10.34 -4.52
N ALA A 277 -4.18 9.08 -4.06
CA ALA A 277 -4.14 8.74 -2.65
C ALA A 277 -2.82 9.18 -1.97
N ILE A 278 -1.66 8.99 -2.61
CA ILE A 278 -0.37 9.43 -2.07
C ILE A 278 -0.36 10.94 -1.87
N PHE A 279 -0.76 11.72 -2.88
CA PHE A 279 -0.82 13.18 -2.77
C PHE A 279 -1.78 13.62 -1.66
N THR A 280 -2.93 12.96 -1.53
CA THR A 280 -3.89 13.23 -0.45
C THR A 280 -3.30 12.96 0.93
N PHE A 281 -2.59 11.84 1.12
CA PHE A 281 -1.91 11.55 2.38
C PHE A 281 -0.84 12.57 2.71
N MET A 282 -0.05 12.98 1.72
CA MET A 282 0.98 14.00 1.91
C MET A 282 0.38 15.33 2.35
N TYR A 283 -0.74 15.73 1.76
CA TYR A 283 -1.48 16.94 2.14
C TYR A 283 -2.02 16.85 3.57
N LEU A 284 -2.70 15.74 3.91
CA LEU A 284 -3.34 15.55 5.21
C LEU A 284 -2.34 15.38 6.37
N SER A 285 -1.21 14.73 6.13
CA SER A 285 -0.18 14.51 7.17
C SER A 285 0.69 15.73 7.43
N LYS A 286 0.56 16.80 6.64
CA LYS A 286 1.44 17.98 6.67
C LYS A 286 2.94 17.64 6.56
N THR A 287 3.27 16.41 6.23
CA THR A 287 4.65 15.94 6.04
C THR A 287 5.08 16.17 4.60
N PHE A 288 5.41 17.40 4.27
CA PHE A 288 5.96 17.77 2.98
C PHE A 288 7.42 17.33 2.88
N ASN A 289 7.64 16.06 2.56
CA ASN A 289 8.97 15.60 2.20
C ASN A 289 9.25 15.96 0.74
N ARG A 290 9.93 17.11 0.51
CA ARG A 290 10.26 17.60 -0.85
C ARG A 290 11.02 16.56 -1.68
N LYS A 291 11.86 15.74 -1.06
CA LYS A 291 12.61 14.67 -1.76
C LYS A 291 11.67 13.58 -2.27
N LEU A 292 10.72 13.14 -1.45
CA LEU A 292 9.72 12.14 -1.84
C LEU A 292 8.83 12.68 -2.97
N ILE A 293 8.34 13.92 -2.84
CA ILE A 293 7.53 14.56 -3.88
C ILE A 293 8.30 14.61 -5.19
N GLY A 294 9.54 15.11 -5.17
CA GLY A 294 10.37 15.20 -6.37
C GLY A 294 10.57 13.85 -7.05
N GLN A 295 10.85 12.80 -6.28
CA GLN A 295 11.02 11.45 -6.80
C GLN A 295 9.71 10.89 -7.42
N LEU A 296 8.57 11.11 -6.76
CA LEU A 296 7.26 10.69 -7.28
C LEU A 296 6.86 11.46 -8.53
N LEU A 297 7.14 12.76 -8.58
CA LEU A 297 6.88 13.59 -9.77
C LEU A 297 7.76 13.16 -10.96
N ILE A 298 9.02 12.83 -10.74
CA ILE A 298 9.90 12.31 -11.80
C ILE A 298 9.33 11.01 -12.35
N VAL A 299 8.96 10.05 -11.48
CA VAL A 299 8.36 8.80 -11.93
C VAL A 299 7.05 9.04 -12.67
N LEU A 300 6.19 9.93 -12.17
CA LEU A 300 4.93 10.30 -12.83
C LEU A 300 5.15 10.91 -14.21
N VAL A 301 6.11 11.84 -14.34
CA VAL A 301 6.45 12.46 -15.63
C VAL A 301 6.98 11.43 -16.62
N ILE A 302 7.83 10.50 -16.17
CA ILE A 302 8.33 9.41 -17.02
C ILE A 302 7.16 8.52 -17.47
N LEU A 303 6.24 8.14 -16.58
CA LEU A 303 5.09 7.30 -16.91
C LEU A 303 4.14 8.00 -17.89
N ILE A 304 3.84 9.28 -17.68
CA ILE A 304 3.02 10.06 -18.61
C ILE A 304 3.75 10.21 -19.95
N GLY A 305 5.05 10.54 -19.95
CA GLY A 305 5.84 10.69 -21.17
C GLY A 305 5.85 9.42 -22.01
N ILE A 306 6.10 8.27 -21.39
CA ILE A 306 6.04 6.96 -22.08
C ILE A 306 4.61 6.71 -22.60
N SER A 307 3.59 7.06 -21.81
CA SER A 307 2.19 6.89 -22.17
C SER A 307 1.78 7.66 -23.43
N ILE A 308 2.39 8.82 -23.72
CA ILE A 308 2.12 9.60 -24.94
C ILE A 308 2.54 8.83 -26.20
N PHE A 309 3.56 7.97 -26.11
CA PHE A 309 4.05 7.17 -27.23
C PHE A 309 3.30 5.84 -27.44
N ILE A 310 2.43 5.47 -26.50
CA ILE A 310 1.61 4.25 -26.60
C ILE A 310 0.24 4.61 -27.19
N PRO A 311 -0.15 4.05 -28.35
CA PRO A 311 -1.48 4.28 -28.92
C PRO A 311 -2.60 3.86 -27.97
N ASN A 312 -3.75 4.51 -28.06
CA ASN A 312 -4.99 4.19 -27.33
C ASN A 312 -4.97 4.41 -25.82
N ILE A 313 -4.13 5.32 -25.31
CA ILE A 313 -4.18 5.67 -23.88
C ILE A 313 -5.40 6.53 -23.56
N ASN A 314 -6.17 6.06 -22.59
CA ASN A 314 -7.37 6.74 -22.11
C ASN A 314 -7.03 7.74 -20.98
N ILE A 315 -6.66 8.97 -21.36
CA ILE A 315 -6.31 10.05 -20.42
C ILE A 315 -7.47 10.36 -19.47
N VAL A 316 -8.71 10.25 -19.94
CA VAL A 316 -9.91 10.53 -19.14
C VAL A 316 -10.04 9.49 -18.02
N ALA A 317 -9.77 8.22 -18.30
CA ALA A 317 -9.73 7.17 -17.27
C ALA A 317 -8.65 7.43 -16.22
N HIS A 318 -7.49 7.95 -16.63
CA HIS A 318 -6.41 8.32 -15.70
C HIS A 318 -6.81 9.48 -14.78
N LEU A 319 -7.36 10.55 -15.33
CA LEU A 319 -7.84 11.70 -14.54
C LEU A 319 -8.99 11.31 -13.62
N GLY A 320 -9.96 10.55 -14.13
CA GLY A 320 -11.06 10.02 -13.32
C GLY A 320 -10.54 9.14 -12.17
N GLY A 321 -9.63 8.23 -12.47
CA GLY A 321 -8.99 7.39 -11.46
C GLY A 321 -8.26 8.19 -10.39
N PHE A 322 -7.47 9.19 -10.78
CA PHE A 322 -6.78 10.09 -9.85
C PHE A 322 -7.77 10.79 -8.91
N ILE A 323 -8.84 11.39 -9.45
CA ILE A 323 -9.89 12.03 -8.66
C ILE A 323 -10.56 11.01 -7.73
N GLY A 324 -10.91 9.83 -8.24
CA GLY A 324 -11.48 8.74 -7.43
C GLY A 324 -10.59 8.36 -6.27
N GLY A 325 -9.28 8.25 -6.48
CA GLY A 325 -8.29 7.98 -5.44
C GLY A 325 -8.20 9.08 -4.38
N VAL A 326 -8.26 10.35 -4.79
CA VAL A 326 -8.34 11.48 -3.86
C VAL A 326 -9.61 11.40 -3.01
N LEU A 327 -10.77 11.22 -3.65
CA LEU A 327 -12.08 11.19 -2.96
C LEU A 327 -12.19 10.07 -1.94
N ILE A 328 -11.84 8.83 -2.31
CA ILE A 328 -11.92 7.69 -1.38
C ILE A 328 -10.93 7.82 -0.23
N THR A 329 -9.77 8.42 -0.47
CA THR A 329 -8.78 8.67 0.58
C THR A 329 -9.25 9.74 1.56
N LEU A 330 -9.81 10.84 1.05
CA LEU A 330 -10.43 11.89 1.89
C LEU A 330 -11.62 11.33 2.70
N MET A 331 -12.48 10.52 2.09
CA MET A 331 -13.58 9.85 2.80
C MET A 331 -13.05 9.01 3.96
N GLY A 332 -12.04 8.17 3.69
CA GLY A 332 -11.43 7.32 4.72
C GLY A 332 -10.79 8.10 5.88
N TYR A 333 -10.19 9.26 5.59
CA TYR A 333 -9.63 10.15 6.58
C TYR A 333 -10.73 10.85 7.40
N TYR A 334 -11.68 11.50 6.74
CA TYR A 334 -12.72 12.28 7.41
C TYR A 334 -13.72 11.41 8.16
N PHE A 335 -13.95 10.18 7.75
CA PHE A 335 -14.79 9.23 8.50
C PHE A 335 -14.34 9.09 9.96
N LYS A 336 -13.04 9.24 10.23
CA LYS A 336 -12.46 9.13 11.59
C LYS A 336 -12.25 10.45 12.29
N HIS A 337 -12.07 11.55 11.54
CA HIS A 337 -11.59 12.81 12.10
C HIS A 337 -12.62 13.93 12.04
N ASN A 338 -13.54 13.92 11.07
CA ASN A 338 -14.52 15.01 10.86
C ASN A 338 -15.76 14.51 10.10
N ARG A 339 -16.85 14.31 10.80
CA ARG A 339 -18.10 13.82 10.19
C ARG A 339 -18.66 14.74 9.11
N THR A 340 -18.59 16.06 9.31
CA THR A 340 -19.06 17.04 8.32
C THR A 340 -18.21 16.93 7.04
N GLY A 341 -16.87 16.86 7.16
CA GLY A 341 -15.98 16.66 6.02
C GLY A 341 -16.27 15.36 5.27
N PHE A 342 -16.60 14.27 5.99
CA PHE A 342 -17.00 13.01 5.39
C PHE A 342 -18.26 13.16 4.51
N TRP A 343 -19.31 13.79 5.03
CA TRP A 343 -20.54 13.97 4.28
C TRP A 343 -20.36 14.89 3.06
N ILE A 344 -19.55 15.94 3.17
CA ILE A 344 -19.22 16.82 2.03
C ILE A 344 -18.55 16.01 0.92
N VAL A 345 -17.51 15.23 1.24
CA VAL A 345 -16.80 14.43 0.23
C VAL A 345 -17.70 13.35 -0.36
N LEU A 346 -18.54 12.71 0.45
CA LEU A 346 -19.51 11.72 -0.03
C LEU A 346 -20.51 12.36 -1.01
N ILE A 347 -21.08 13.54 -0.68
CA ILE A 347 -22.02 14.26 -1.56
C ILE A 347 -21.33 14.62 -2.87
N ILE A 348 -20.11 15.17 -2.84
CA ILE A 348 -19.33 15.49 -4.05
C ILE A 348 -19.15 14.22 -4.90
N THR A 349 -18.80 13.10 -4.28
CA THR A 349 -18.61 11.81 -4.99
C THR A 349 -19.90 11.35 -5.65
N LEU A 350 -21.03 11.41 -4.94
CA LEU A 350 -22.34 11.02 -5.48
C LEU A 350 -22.78 11.95 -6.62
N VAL A 351 -22.56 13.26 -6.50
CA VAL A 351 -22.87 14.23 -7.57
C VAL A 351 -22.05 13.95 -8.83
N LEU A 352 -20.73 13.70 -8.67
CA LEU A 352 -19.88 13.37 -9.82
C LEU A 352 -20.29 12.04 -10.46
N PHE A 353 -20.63 11.03 -9.66
CA PHE A 353 -21.12 9.76 -10.16
C PHE A 353 -22.44 9.91 -10.91
N LEU A 354 -23.41 10.65 -10.36
CA LEU A 354 -24.68 10.93 -10.99
C LEU A 354 -24.51 11.71 -12.31
N ALA A 355 -23.65 12.73 -12.32
CA ALA A 355 -23.34 13.49 -13.52
C ALA A 355 -22.72 12.60 -14.60
N ALA A 356 -21.82 11.68 -14.23
CA ALA A 356 -21.27 10.69 -15.17
C ALA A 356 -22.35 9.76 -15.73
N GLN A 357 -23.24 9.25 -14.90
CA GLN A 357 -24.36 8.42 -15.34
C GLN A 357 -25.31 9.14 -16.29
N ILE A 358 -25.75 10.35 -15.94
CA ILE A 358 -26.60 11.18 -16.82
C ILE A 358 -25.91 11.38 -18.16
N ARG A 359 -24.63 11.73 -18.18
CA ARG A 359 -23.90 11.95 -19.42
C ARG A 359 -23.79 10.70 -20.29
N ILE A 360 -23.51 9.53 -19.68
CA ILE A 360 -23.44 8.24 -20.40
C ILE A 360 -24.73 7.98 -21.17
N TYR A 361 -25.89 8.08 -20.51
CA TYR A 361 -27.17 7.80 -21.14
C TYR A 361 -27.60 8.89 -22.12
N THR A 362 -27.30 10.18 -21.87
CA THR A 362 -27.59 11.27 -22.80
C THR A 362 -26.79 11.16 -24.11
N ILE A 363 -25.55 10.67 -24.07
CA ILE A 363 -24.75 10.44 -25.28
C ILE A 363 -25.35 9.30 -26.12
N GLN A 364 -25.87 8.26 -25.49
CA GLN A 364 -26.54 7.16 -26.18
C GLN A 364 -27.76 7.65 -26.96
N GLU A 365 -28.64 8.44 -26.34
CA GLU A 365 -29.84 8.99 -27.01
C GLU A 365 -29.48 9.84 -28.23
N LYS A 366 -28.47 10.69 -28.12
CA LYS A 366 -27.99 11.49 -29.26
C LYS A 366 -27.44 10.65 -30.40
N ASN A 367 -26.73 9.57 -30.10
CA ASN A 367 -26.18 8.68 -31.12
C ASN A 367 -27.30 7.93 -31.86
N ILE A 368 -28.33 7.48 -31.18
CA ILE A 368 -29.52 6.83 -31.73
C ILE A 368 -30.26 7.85 -32.63
N TYR A 369 -30.51 9.07 -32.15
CA TYR A 369 -31.19 10.12 -32.89
C TYR A 369 -30.45 10.49 -34.18
N ASN A 370 -29.13 10.69 -34.12
CA ASN A 370 -28.30 10.98 -35.28
C ASN A 370 -28.30 9.83 -36.29
N HIS A 371 -28.34 8.58 -35.84
CA HIS A 371 -28.42 7.42 -36.75
C HIS A 371 -29.76 7.38 -37.49
N ILE A 372 -30.85 7.69 -36.79
CA ILE A 372 -32.20 7.75 -37.43
C ILE A 372 -32.26 8.84 -38.51
N ILE A 373 -31.76 10.07 -38.21
CA ILE A 373 -31.72 11.17 -39.18
C ILE A 373 -30.83 10.87 -40.39
N SER A 374 -29.71 10.17 -40.19
CA SER A 374 -28.81 9.81 -41.29
C SER A 374 -29.30 8.65 -42.15
N SER A 375 -30.38 7.98 -41.75
CA SER A 375 -31.02 6.90 -42.50
C SER A 375 -32.28 7.33 -43.24
N GLU A 376 -32.74 8.57 -43.05
CA GLU A 376 -33.72 9.28 -43.87
C GLU A 376 -33.01 10.11 -44.97
#